data_2ff96ded56973157d9cf5995b21b0128
#
_entry.id   2ff96ded56973157d9cf5995b21b0128
#
_cell.length_a   1.000
_cell.length_b   1.000
_cell.length_c   1.000
_cell.angle_alpha   90.00
_cell.angle_beta   90.00
_cell.angle_gamma   90.00
#
_symmetry.space_group_name_H-M   'P 1'
#
loop_
_entity.id
_entity.type
_entity.pdbx_description
1 polymer ?
#
loop_
_entity_poly.entity_id
_entity_poly.type
_entity_poly.pdbx_seq_one_letter_code
_entity_poly.pdbx_strand_id
1 'polypeptide(L)'
;MSSHGFGTIVLAAYSPDPELLRRQLESLRAQTVSDWECVISVDGEVASVAELVFSLTHGDERFRVLGDGTRLGFYLNFERGLSAVSEESGWIALCDQDDRWDADKIERLLPHLSEVSLVSGQARIVTYPSEVETGRTQRSDNGPLLTILSNEFTGSLCLFSPDLLRTALPFPRASTRVATHDHWLAVVAAAHKGTRIVDDVVQDYVQHDANVFGDPSRLGGGSLGASVRNVLAQAERFEGSRSPLAVARMTFWTYVGWRQLMVDTLDARVGPAPERAPHAQAFGRARTWRALSSVLRRARAREIVPARFAWEYRASWICGALAGGRRAVARTIRRDAVEEGARPQPEGS
;
A
#
# COMPACT_ATOMS: atom_id res chain seq x y z
N MET A 1 23.24 11.18 21.34
CA MET A 1 22.36 10.03 21.05
C MET A 1 21.08 10.60 20.50
N SER A 2 20.67 10.21 19.31
CA SER A 2 19.41 10.66 18.68
C SER A 2 18.25 10.29 19.60
N SER A 3 17.36 11.24 19.91
CA SER A 3 16.19 11.03 20.79
C SER A 3 15.15 10.07 20.17
N HIS A 4 15.37 9.60 18.94
CA HIS A 4 14.37 8.93 18.11
C HIS A 4 14.66 7.47 17.81
N GLY A 5 15.83 6.94 18.23
CA GLY A 5 16.25 5.57 17.93
C GLY A 5 16.60 5.34 16.45
N PHE A 6 17.21 4.17 16.16
CA PHE A 6 17.54 3.72 14.81
C PHE A 6 16.29 3.39 14.00
N GLY A 7 16.29 3.63 12.67
CA GLY A 7 15.17 3.32 11.81
C GLY A 7 15.55 2.68 10.50
N THR A 8 14.57 2.09 9.82
CA THR A 8 14.75 1.50 8.49
C THR A 8 13.84 2.16 7.46
N ILE A 9 14.44 2.66 6.39
CA ILE A 9 13.73 3.12 5.19
C ILE A 9 13.69 1.95 4.20
N VAL A 10 12.50 1.59 3.71
CA VAL A 10 12.33 0.54 2.70
C VAL A 10 11.97 1.18 1.37
N LEU A 11 12.91 1.17 0.43
CA LEU A 11 12.74 1.69 -0.93
C LEU A 11 12.50 0.53 -1.89
N ALA A 12 11.41 0.59 -2.65
CA ALA A 12 11.13 -0.38 -3.71
C ALA A 12 11.61 0.17 -5.05
N ALA A 13 12.52 -0.55 -5.73
CA ALA A 13 13.09 -0.17 -7.01
C ALA A 13 12.72 -1.14 -8.12
N TYR A 14 12.36 -0.60 -9.29
CA TYR A 14 12.16 -1.32 -10.54
C TYR A 14 12.56 -0.45 -11.72
N SER A 15 13.60 -0.84 -12.46
CA SER A 15 14.11 -0.10 -13.62
C SER A 15 14.10 1.42 -13.37
N PRO A 16 14.77 1.92 -12.32
CA PRO A 16 14.66 3.31 -11.91
C PRO A 16 15.24 4.24 -12.98
N ASP A 17 14.62 5.40 -13.18
CA ASP A 17 15.25 6.50 -13.87
C ASP A 17 16.43 7.00 -13.02
N PRO A 18 17.67 7.08 -13.57
CA PRO A 18 18.83 7.42 -12.78
C PRO A 18 18.76 8.82 -12.13
N GLU A 19 18.15 9.79 -12.80
CA GLU A 19 18.03 11.14 -12.26
C GLU A 19 16.99 11.22 -11.14
N LEU A 20 15.85 10.57 -11.31
CA LEU A 20 14.82 10.52 -10.25
C LEU A 20 15.34 9.76 -9.03
N LEU A 21 15.99 8.61 -9.23
CA LEU A 21 16.61 7.86 -8.14
C LEU A 21 17.70 8.70 -7.43
N ARG A 22 18.55 9.40 -8.17
CA ARG A 22 19.57 10.30 -7.58
C ARG A 22 18.92 11.31 -6.64
N ARG A 23 17.89 12.00 -7.09
CA ARG A 23 17.15 13.00 -6.31
C ARG A 23 16.54 12.41 -5.05
N GLN A 24 15.96 11.21 -5.17
CA GLN A 24 15.40 10.51 -4.03
C GLN A 24 16.48 10.14 -3.01
N LEU A 25 17.58 9.51 -3.44
CA LEU A 25 18.67 9.11 -2.53
C LEU A 25 19.34 10.32 -1.87
N GLU A 26 19.55 11.43 -2.59
CA GLU A 26 20.03 12.68 -2.03
C GLU A 26 19.09 13.24 -0.96
N SER A 27 17.77 13.16 -1.18
CA SER A 27 16.78 13.64 -0.20
C SER A 27 16.77 12.79 1.07
N LEU A 28 17.05 11.48 0.97
CA LEU A 28 17.24 10.61 2.14
C LEU A 28 18.51 10.99 2.91
N ARG A 29 19.62 11.22 2.22
CA ARG A 29 20.89 11.64 2.85
C ARG A 29 20.77 13.00 3.54
N ALA A 30 19.87 13.86 3.08
CA ALA A 30 19.63 15.20 3.63
C ALA A 30 18.72 15.20 4.86
N GLN A 31 18.19 14.05 5.30
CA GLN A 31 17.30 14.01 6.45
C GLN A 31 17.99 14.49 7.73
N THR A 32 17.26 15.32 8.52
CA THR A 32 17.72 15.82 9.82
C THR A 32 17.90 14.70 10.85
N VAL A 33 17.10 13.64 10.77
CA VAL A 33 17.30 12.39 11.50
C VAL A 33 18.30 11.56 10.71
N SER A 34 19.46 11.24 11.29
CA SER A 34 20.58 10.59 10.59
C SER A 34 20.80 9.11 10.94
N ASP A 35 20.14 8.62 12.01
CA ASP A 35 20.31 7.26 12.52
C ASP A 35 19.33 6.30 11.85
N TRP A 36 19.69 5.87 10.63
CA TRP A 36 18.87 4.97 9.81
C TRP A 36 19.69 4.18 8.78
N GLU A 37 19.14 3.06 8.34
CA GLU A 37 19.52 2.37 7.10
C GLU A 37 18.44 2.50 6.04
N CYS A 38 18.81 2.33 4.76
CA CYS A 38 17.88 2.22 3.65
C CYS A 38 18.04 0.86 2.96
N VAL A 39 17.00 0.04 3.06
CA VAL A 39 16.89 -1.23 2.36
C VAL A 39 16.25 -1.00 0.99
N ILE A 40 17.03 -1.13 -0.07
CA ILE A 40 16.57 -0.98 -1.46
C ILE A 40 16.22 -2.35 -2.01
N SER A 41 14.93 -2.65 -2.11
CA SER A 41 14.42 -3.91 -2.67
C SER A 41 14.23 -3.79 -4.17
N VAL A 42 15.01 -4.52 -4.97
CA VAL A 42 15.02 -4.44 -6.43
C VAL A 42 14.14 -5.50 -7.06
N ASP A 43 13.13 -5.09 -7.82
CA ASP A 43 12.20 -5.97 -8.54
C ASP A 43 12.75 -6.33 -9.93
N GLY A 44 13.53 -7.39 -10.04
CA GLY A 44 14.17 -7.84 -11.27
C GLY A 44 15.69 -7.77 -11.22
N GLU A 45 16.33 -7.17 -12.24
CA GLU A 45 17.77 -7.14 -12.39
C GLU A 45 18.42 -6.29 -11.29
N VAL A 46 19.31 -6.91 -10.51
CA VAL A 46 19.87 -6.34 -9.27
C VAL A 46 21.20 -5.64 -9.51
N ALA A 47 22.08 -6.21 -10.36
CA ALA A 47 23.47 -5.76 -10.45
C ALA A 47 23.57 -4.32 -10.95
N SER A 48 22.85 -3.96 -12.02
CA SER A 48 22.87 -2.60 -12.56
C SER A 48 22.29 -1.57 -11.59
N VAL A 49 21.23 -1.95 -10.82
CA VAL A 49 20.67 -1.05 -9.80
C VAL A 49 21.65 -0.89 -8.63
N ALA A 50 22.34 -1.96 -8.22
CA ALA A 50 23.34 -1.89 -7.16
C ALA A 50 24.53 -1.00 -7.55
N GLU A 51 25.03 -1.15 -8.77
CA GLU A 51 26.11 -0.27 -9.31
C GLU A 51 25.65 1.19 -9.37
N LEU A 52 24.42 1.43 -9.81
CA LEU A 52 23.84 2.78 -9.87
C LEU A 52 23.73 3.39 -8.47
N VAL A 53 23.15 2.66 -7.50
CA VAL A 53 23.05 3.11 -6.11
C VAL A 53 24.42 3.40 -5.52
N PHE A 54 25.39 2.49 -5.68
CA PHE A 54 26.74 2.71 -5.19
C PHE A 54 27.38 3.99 -5.76
N SER A 55 27.21 4.21 -7.06
CA SER A 55 27.71 5.43 -7.73
C SER A 55 27.02 6.70 -7.20
N LEU A 56 25.68 6.69 -7.07
CA LEU A 56 24.88 7.85 -6.65
C LEU A 56 25.08 8.19 -5.17
N THR A 57 25.32 7.20 -4.33
CA THR A 57 25.50 7.39 -2.89
C THR A 57 26.97 7.56 -2.49
N HIS A 58 27.91 7.41 -3.46
CA HIS A 58 29.36 7.40 -3.21
C HIS A 58 29.77 6.34 -2.19
N GLY A 59 29.11 5.17 -2.20
CA GLY A 59 29.39 4.06 -1.31
C GLY A 59 28.94 4.29 0.14
N ASP A 60 27.95 5.13 0.39
CA ASP A 60 27.36 5.32 1.72
C ASP A 60 26.76 4.00 2.23
N GLU A 61 27.36 3.43 3.27
CA GLU A 61 27.04 2.10 3.81
C GLU A 61 25.62 1.98 4.39
N ARG A 62 24.93 3.10 4.61
CA ARG A 62 23.54 3.09 5.03
C ARG A 62 22.58 2.53 3.97
N PHE A 63 23.01 2.50 2.70
CA PHE A 63 22.19 1.99 1.59
C PHE A 63 22.54 0.54 1.28
N ARG A 64 21.62 -0.36 1.55
CA ARG A 64 21.77 -1.80 1.32
C ARG A 64 20.81 -2.27 0.24
N VAL A 65 21.34 -2.77 -0.87
CA VAL A 65 20.56 -3.30 -2.00
C VAL A 65 20.31 -4.79 -1.80
N LEU A 66 19.06 -5.23 -2.03
CA LEU A 66 18.68 -6.63 -2.00
C LEU A 66 17.77 -6.98 -3.19
N GLY A 67 17.80 -8.26 -3.57
CA GLY A 67 17.00 -8.85 -4.63
C GLY A 67 17.64 -10.17 -5.06
N ASP A 68 16.91 -10.95 -5.83
CA ASP A 68 17.32 -12.28 -6.32
C ASP A 68 17.16 -12.43 -7.84
N GLY A 69 16.94 -11.32 -8.54
CA GLY A 69 16.66 -11.30 -9.97
C GLY A 69 15.20 -11.63 -10.34
N THR A 70 14.39 -12.07 -9.37
CA THR A 70 12.99 -12.42 -9.61
C THR A 70 12.13 -11.15 -9.67
N ARG A 71 11.21 -11.12 -10.65
CA ARG A 71 10.21 -10.05 -10.75
C ARG A 71 8.96 -10.39 -9.95
N LEU A 72 8.77 -9.70 -8.83
CA LEU A 72 7.67 -9.92 -7.89
C LEU A 72 6.47 -8.98 -8.11
N GLY A 73 6.70 -7.83 -8.72
CA GLY A 73 5.78 -6.69 -8.75
C GLY A 73 5.82 -5.87 -7.45
N PHE A 74 5.39 -4.61 -7.53
CA PHE A 74 5.56 -3.62 -6.46
C PHE A 74 5.09 -4.11 -5.08
N TYR A 75 3.94 -4.81 -5.03
CA TYR A 75 3.33 -5.29 -3.79
C TYR A 75 4.25 -6.24 -3.01
N LEU A 76 4.76 -7.28 -3.68
CA LEU A 76 5.65 -8.26 -3.06
C LEU A 76 7.10 -7.76 -2.98
N ASN A 77 7.48 -6.78 -3.79
CA ASN A 77 8.78 -6.14 -3.68
C ASN A 77 8.89 -5.34 -2.36
N PHE A 78 7.83 -4.63 -1.97
CA PHE A 78 7.76 -4.01 -0.64
C PHE A 78 7.77 -5.05 0.49
N GLU A 79 7.04 -6.17 0.34
CA GLU A 79 7.10 -7.26 1.32
C GLU A 79 8.51 -7.78 1.52
N ARG A 80 9.27 -8.01 0.42
CA ARG A 80 10.67 -8.46 0.49
C ARG A 80 11.54 -7.45 1.26
N GLY A 81 11.41 -6.16 0.96
CA GLY A 81 12.11 -5.10 1.68
C GLY A 81 11.75 -5.06 3.16
N LEU A 82 10.47 -5.13 3.48
CA LEU A 82 9.97 -5.14 4.85
C LEU A 82 10.38 -6.38 5.65
N SER A 83 10.56 -7.52 4.97
CA SER A 83 11.05 -8.75 5.60
C SER A 83 12.55 -8.70 5.94
N ALA A 84 13.27 -7.69 5.45
CA ALA A 84 14.69 -7.47 5.69
C ALA A 84 14.97 -6.28 6.64
N VAL A 85 13.92 -5.72 7.25
CA VAL A 85 14.04 -4.65 8.26
C VAL A 85 14.79 -5.19 9.48
N SER A 86 15.73 -4.39 10.01
CA SER A 86 16.46 -4.72 11.21
C SER A 86 15.55 -4.84 12.44
N GLU A 87 15.80 -5.82 13.30
CA GLU A 87 15.11 -5.97 14.59
C GLU A 87 15.37 -4.79 15.54
N GLU A 88 16.47 -4.06 15.33
CA GLU A 88 16.82 -2.86 16.10
C GLU A 88 16.02 -1.63 15.69
N SER A 89 15.25 -1.70 14.59
CA SER A 89 14.50 -0.55 14.09
C SER A 89 13.39 -0.15 15.06
N GLY A 90 13.42 1.10 15.49
CA GLY A 90 12.36 1.74 16.29
C GLY A 90 11.26 2.36 15.43
N TRP A 91 11.51 2.56 14.13
CA TRP A 91 10.55 3.06 13.15
C TRP A 91 10.89 2.59 11.74
N ILE A 92 9.87 2.56 10.87
CA ILE A 92 10.00 2.17 9.47
C ILE A 92 9.33 3.22 8.60
N ALA A 93 9.96 3.56 7.47
CA ALA A 93 9.39 4.41 6.44
C ALA A 93 9.37 3.68 5.10
N LEU A 94 8.31 3.87 4.32
CA LEU A 94 8.28 3.41 2.94
C LEU A 94 8.73 4.53 2.00
N CYS A 95 9.37 4.13 0.91
CA CYS A 95 9.96 5.05 -0.06
C CYS A 95 9.74 4.54 -1.48
N ASP A 96 9.23 5.40 -2.36
CA ASP A 96 9.23 5.17 -3.79
C ASP A 96 10.55 5.66 -4.39
N GLN A 97 10.94 5.15 -5.56
CA GLN A 97 12.26 5.42 -6.16
C GLN A 97 12.39 6.79 -6.84
N ASP A 98 11.29 7.51 -6.99
CA ASP A 98 11.10 8.61 -7.93
C ASP A 98 10.48 9.88 -7.29
N ASP A 99 10.32 9.89 -5.96
CA ASP A 99 9.85 11.05 -5.20
C ASP A 99 11.03 11.94 -4.71
N ARG A 100 10.75 12.93 -3.88
CA ARG A 100 11.74 13.73 -3.16
C ARG A 100 11.21 14.12 -1.78
N TRP A 101 11.89 13.67 -0.72
CA TRP A 101 11.50 13.98 0.66
C TRP A 101 11.97 15.36 1.09
N ASP A 102 11.17 16.05 1.91
CA ASP A 102 11.62 17.22 2.65
C ASP A 102 12.64 16.78 3.70
N ALA A 103 13.67 17.59 3.95
CA ALA A 103 14.78 17.23 4.82
C ALA A 103 14.35 16.91 6.27
N ASP A 104 13.23 17.44 6.73
CA ASP A 104 12.68 17.27 8.08
C ASP A 104 11.50 16.28 8.13
N LYS A 105 11.23 15.51 7.08
CA LYS A 105 10.10 14.59 7.00
C LYS A 105 10.06 13.60 8.17
N ILE A 106 11.16 12.91 8.42
CA ILE A 106 11.23 11.92 9.51
C ILE A 106 11.03 12.62 10.84
N GLU A 107 11.73 13.72 11.09
CA GLU A 107 11.65 14.49 12.34
C GLU A 107 10.22 14.96 12.65
N ARG A 108 9.46 15.37 11.63
CA ARG A 108 8.07 15.86 11.80
C ARG A 108 7.08 14.72 12.04
N LEU A 109 7.26 13.57 11.38
CA LEU A 109 6.31 12.46 11.49
C LEU A 109 6.56 11.56 12.70
N LEU A 110 7.82 11.35 13.07
CA LEU A 110 8.23 10.37 14.07
C LEU A 110 7.58 10.55 15.46
N PRO A 111 7.39 11.76 16.01
CA PRO A 111 6.75 11.95 17.32
C PRO A 111 5.33 11.36 17.41
N HIS A 112 4.60 11.30 16.29
CA HIS A 112 3.24 10.77 16.26
C HIS A 112 3.17 9.26 16.49
N LEU A 113 4.26 8.50 16.26
CA LEU A 113 4.30 7.05 16.51
C LEU A 113 4.19 6.69 17.99
N SER A 114 4.36 7.66 18.89
CA SER A 114 4.06 7.46 20.32
C SER A 114 2.56 7.20 20.58
N GLU A 115 1.68 7.75 19.72
CA GLU A 115 0.22 7.69 19.90
C GLU A 115 -0.46 6.72 18.91
N VAL A 116 0.09 6.55 17.71
CA VAL A 116 -0.47 5.70 16.65
C VAL A 116 0.55 4.72 16.10
N SER A 117 0.09 3.68 15.42
CA SER A 117 0.98 2.69 14.79
C SER A 117 1.45 3.10 13.40
N LEU A 118 0.74 4.01 12.73
CA LEU A 118 1.08 4.53 11.41
C LEU A 118 0.68 6.00 11.30
N VAL A 119 1.61 6.81 10.85
CA VAL A 119 1.41 8.22 10.52
C VAL A 119 1.72 8.48 9.06
N SER A 120 0.97 9.35 8.42
CA SER A 120 1.18 9.83 7.04
C SER A 120 1.12 11.36 7.00
N GLY A 121 1.92 11.96 6.12
CA GLY A 121 1.80 13.38 5.79
C GLY A 121 1.06 13.63 4.48
N GLN A 122 1.21 14.86 3.96
CA GLN A 122 0.74 15.29 2.63
C GLN A 122 1.92 15.42 1.66
N ALA A 123 1.63 15.51 0.36
CA ALA A 123 2.63 15.73 -0.68
C ALA A 123 2.27 16.95 -1.53
N ARG A 124 3.30 17.66 -2.02
CA ARG A 124 3.19 18.49 -3.23
C ARG A 124 3.14 17.56 -4.44
N ILE A 125 2.32 17.87 -5.42
CA ILE A 125 2.27 17.17 -6.70
C ILE A 125 3.12 17.96 -7.69
N VAL A 126 4.24 17.37 -8.11
CA VAL A 126 5.23 18.02 -8.96
C VAL A 126 5.40 17.25 -10.25
N THR A 127 5.35 17.93 -11.40
CA THR A 127 5.55 17.30 -12.72
C THR A 127 7.04 17.22 -13.07
N TYR A 128 7.45 16.11 -13.72
CA TYR A 128 8.80 15.92 -14.20
C TYR A 128 8.79 15.79 -15.75
N PRO A 129 9.73 16.42 -16.45
CA PRO A 129 10.92 17.16 -15.97
C PRO A 129 10.68 18.65 -15.69
N SER A 130 9.47 19.17 -15.82
CA SER A 130 9.21 20.62 -15.75
C SER A 130 9.31 21.20 -14.32
N GLU A 131 9.30 20.36 -13.28
CA GLU A 131 9.38 20.73 -11.85
C GLU A 131 8.29 21.74 -11.39
N VAL A 132 7.13 21.70 -12.03
CA VAL A 132 6.01 22.59 -11.68
C VAL A 132 5.14 21.93 -10.62
N GLU A 133 4.92 22.60 -9.49
CA GLU A 133 3.91 22.23 -8.50
C GLU A 133 2.52 22.46 -9.12
N THR A 134 1.75 21.37 -9.30
CA THR A 134 0.41 21.39 -9.87
C THR A 134 -0.69 21.31 -8.82
N GLY A 135 -0.32 20.98 -7.58
CA GLY A 135 -1.26 20.88 -6.46
C GLY A 135 -0.66 20.18 -5.25
N ARG A 136 -1.54 19.90 -4.29
CA ARG A 136 -1.18 19.17 -3.06
C ARG A 136 -2.22 18.11 -2.75
N THR A 137 -1.81 17.04 -2.11
CA THR A 137 -2.75 16.07 -1.58
C THR A 137 -3.55 16.69 -0.42
N GLN A 138 -4.78 16.23 -0.24
CA GLN A 138 -5.68 16.63 0.85
C GLN A 138 -6.29 15.35 1.44
N ARG A 139 -5.43 14.47 1.95
CA ARG A 139 -5.84 13.21 2.53
C ARG A 139 -6.26 13.41 3.96
N SER A 140 -7.24 12.60 4.41
CA SER A 140 -7.79 12.67 5.76
C SER A 140 -7.93 11.27 6.34
N ASP A 141 -7.64 11.12 7.64
CA ASP A 141 -7.92 9.88 8.34
C ASP A 141 -9.43 9.77 8.63
N ASN A 142 -10.07 8.86 7.94
CA ASN A 142 -11.51 8.64 8.01
C ASN A 142 -11.93 7.59 9.06
N GLY A 143 -10.95 7.05 9.77
CA GLY A 143 -11.10 6.01 10.77
C GLY A 143 -11.17 4.60 10.21
N PRO A 144 -11.00 3.56 11.06
CA PRO A 144 -10.68 2.20 10.67
C PRO A 144 -11.63 1.58 9.64
N LEU A 145 -12.93 1.77 9.82
CA LEU A 145 -13.94 1.16 8.96
C LEU A 145 -13.94 1.75 7.54
N LEU A 146 -13.68 3.05 7.41
CA LEU A 146 -13.63 3.72 6.12
C LEU A 146 -12.27 3.54 5.44
N THR A 147 -11.19 3.35 6.19
CA THR A 147 -9.88 2.95 5.66
C THR A 147 -9.96 1.62 4.91
N ILE A 148 -10.72 0.63 5.43
CA ILE A 148 -10.95 -0.63 4.71
C ILE A 148 -11.68 -0.39 3.38
N LEU A 149 -12.64 0.51 3.36
CA LEU A 149 -13.40 0.83 2.13
C LEU A 149 -12.56 1.56 1.09
N SER A 150 -11.82 2.60 1.52
CA SER A 150 -11.05 3.50 0.66
C SER A 150 -9.74 3.86 1.34
N ASN A 151 -8.62 3.58 0.67
CA ASN A 151 -7.29 3.91 1.19
C ASN A 151 -7.00 5.40 1.01
N GLU A 152 -6.68 6.06 2.11
CA GLU A 152 -6.19 7.45 2.13
C GLU A 152 -4.68 7.53 2.40
N PHE A 153 -4.05 6.39 2.71
CA PHE A 153 -2.62 6.33 3.01
C PHE A 153 -1.83 6.02 1.74
N THR A 154 -0.84 6.85 1.44
CA THR A 154 0.13 6.61 0.36
C THR A 154 1.41 6.09 0.97
N GLY A 155 1.92 4.95 0.48
CA GLY A 155 3.07 4.27 1.07
C GLY A 155 4.24 5.20 1.33
N SER A 156 4.69 5.92 0.31
CA SER A 156 5.85 6.82 0.42
C SER A 156 5.66 8.00 1.38
N LEU A 157 4.43 8.27 1.84
CA LEU A 157 4.15 9.29 2.86
C LEU A 157 4.15 8.74 4.28
N CYS A 158 4.28 7.41 4.46
CA CYS A 158 4.03 6.76 5.74
C CYS A 158 5.31 6.47 6.52
N LEU A 159 5.24 6.74 7.85
CA LEU A 159 6.07 6.13 8.88
C LEU A 159 5.22 5.24 9.76
N PHE A 160 5.76 4.11 10.26
CA PHE A 160 5.04 3.21 11.14
C PHE A 160 5.93 2.47 12.13
N SER A 161 5.30 1.94 13.18
CA SER A 161 5.96 1.14 14.21
C SER A 161 6.33 -0.25 13.68
N PRO A 162 7.53 -0.78 13.96
CA PRO A 162 7.95 -2.13 13.56
C PRO A 162 7.01 -3.23 14.06
N ASP A 163 6.31 -3.02 15.15
CA ASP A 163 5.32 -3.96 15.69
C ASP A 163 4.25 -4.37 14.68
N LEU A 164 3.97 -3.50 13.70
CA LEU A 164 3.04 -3.82 12.62
C LEU A 164 3.48 -5.02 11.81
N LEU A 165 4.78 -5.22 11.62
CA LEU A 165 5.30 -6.28 10.75
C LEU A 165 4.91 -7.67 11.24
N ARG A 166 4.82 -7.90 12.56
CA ARG A 166 4.39 -9.19 13.12
C ARG A 166 2.98 -9.60 12.69
N THR A 167 2.11 -8.61 12.46
CA THR A 167 0.75 -8.88 11.96
C THR A 167 0.66 -8.72 10.44
N ALA A 168 1.44 -7.80 9.85
CA ALA A 168 1.34 -7.50 8.43
C ALA A 168 2.01 -8.55 7.55
N LEU A 169 3.12 -9.15 8.00
CA LEU A 169 3.87 -10.11 7.20
C LEU A 169 3.46 -11.57 7.49
N PRO A 170 3.52 -12.43 6.46
CA PRO A 170 3.66 -12.09 5.05
C PRO A 170 2.38 -11.39 4.52
N PHE A 171 2.49 -10.62 3.47
CA PHE A 171 1.31 -9.96 2.89
C PHE A 171 0.27 -10.96 2.37
N PRO A 172 -1.05 -10.68 2.49
CA PRO A 172 -2.09 -11.52 1.93
C PRO A 172 -1.90 -11.73 0.42
N ARG A 173 -1.88 -12.97 -0.05
CA ARG A 173 -1.66 -13.31 -1.46
C ARG A 173 -2.93 -13.12 -2.29
N ALA A 174 -3.23 -11.89 -2.65
CA ALA A 174 -4.33 -11.62 -3.56
C ALA A 174 -4.01 -12.15 -4.96
N SER A 175 -4.96 -12.85 -5.56
CA SER A 175 -4.82 -13.36 -6.95
C SER A 175 -4.89 -12.26 -8.01
N THR A 176 -5.00 -11.00 -7.62
CA THR A 176 -5.19 -9.86 -8.50
C THR A 176 -4.28 -8.69 -8.13
N ARG A 177 -4.02 -7.81 -9.11
CA ARG A 177 -3.18 -6.60 -8.97
C ARG A 177 -3.86 -5.44 -8.22
N VAL A 178 -4.95 -5.69 -7.50
CA VAL A 178 -5.64 -4.67 -6.68
C VAL A 178 -5.09 -4.55 -5.27
N ALA A 179 -4.26 -5.52 -4.85
CA ALA A 179 -3.61 -5.44 -3.56
C ALA A 179 -2.55 -4.35 -3.57
N THR A 180 -2.63 -3.45 -2.62
CA THR A 180 -1.61 -2.44 -2.37
C THR A 180 -1.08 -2.57 -0.95
N HIS A 181 0.23 -2.42 -0.80
CA HIS A 181 0.93 -2.59 0.47
C HIS A 181 0.52 -1.54 1.49
N ASP A 182 0.34 -0.31 1.06
CA ASP A 182 -0.09 0.82 1.87
C ASP A 182 -1.49 0.62 2.46
N HIS A 183 -2.45 0.14 1.65
CA HIS A 183 -3.79 -0.16 2.13
C HIS A 183 -3.78 -1.28 3.17
N TRP A 184 -3.02 -2.35 2.93
CA TRP A 184 -2.89 -3.44 3.89
C TRP A 184 -2.27 -2.97 5.21
N LEU A 185 -1.14 -2.24 5.15
CA LEU A 185 -0.48 -1.70 6.33
C LEU A 185 -1.38 -0.74 7.12
N ALA A 186 -2.14 0.13 6.43
CA ALA A 186 -3.09 1.03 7.07
C ALA A 186 -4.22 0.27 7.79
N VAL A 187 -4.73 -0.81 7.19
CA VAL A 187 -5.76 -1.66 7.83
C VAL A 187 -5.20 -2.38 9.06
N VAL A 188 -3.98 -2.89 8.99
CA VAL A 188 -3.30 -3.50 10.15
C VAL A 188 -3.06 -2.46 11.23
N ALA A 189 -2.54 -1.28 10.88
CA ALA A 189 -2.28 -0.20 11.83
C ALA A 189 -3.55 0.26 12.57
N ALA A 190 -4.64 0.39 11.82
CA ALA A 190 -5.94 0.75 12.38
C ALA A 190 -6.49 -0.27 13.40
N ALA A 191 -6.02 -1.53 13.32
CA ALA A 191 -6.37 -2.58 14.28
C ALA A 191 -5.40 -2.66 15.49
N HIS A 192 -4.30 -1.92 15.46
CA HIS A 192 -3.36 -1.77 16.57
C HIS A 192 -3.64 -0.47 17.36
N LYS A 193 -2.66 0.45 17.43
CA LYS A 193 -2.84 1.76 18.09
C LYS A 193 -3.56 2.79 17.22
N GLY A 194 -3.91 2.43 15.98
CA GLY A 194 -4.58 3.34 15.04
C GLY A 194 -3.64 4.00 14.06
N THR A 195 -4.22 4.95 13.33
CA THR A 195 -3.59 5.69 12.23
C THR A 195 -3.75 7.19 12.45
N ARG A 196 -2.91 7.98 11.78
CA ARG A 196 -3.03 9.44 11.72
C ARG A 196 -2.58 9.96 10.36
N ILE A 197 -3.29 10.93 9.80
CA ILE A 197 -2.82 11.75 8.70
C ILE A 197 -2.68 13.17 9.23
N VAL A 198 -1.47 13.74 9.09
CA VAL A 198 -1.19 15.13 9.45
C VAL A 198 -1.28 16.03 8.22
N ASP A 199 -1.51 17.32 8.43
CA ASP A 199 -1.62 18.30 7.35
C ASP A 199 -0.25 18.73 6.80
N ASP A 200 0.84 18.32 7.45
CA ASP A 200 2.20 18.64 7.04
C ASP A 200 2.53 18.07 5.67
N VAL A 201 2.95 18.94 4.76
CA VAL A 201 3.54 18.52 3.48
C VAL A 201 4.98 18.10 3.74
N VAL A 202 5.31 16.85 3.40
CA VAL A 202 6.57 16.20 3.78
C VAL A 202 7.41 15.71 2.60
N GLN A 203 6.87 15.80 1.39
CA GLN A 203 7.60 15.41 0.17
C GLN A 203 6.97 16.00 -1.09
N ASP A 204 7.73 15.91 -2.19
CA ASP A 204 7.22 16.03 -3.55
C ASP A 204 6.85 14.65 -4.06
N TYR A 205 5.59 14.46 -4.45
CA TYR A 205 5.15 13.33 -5.27
C TYR A 205 5.38 13.69 -6.74
N VAL A 206 6.35 13.02 -7.36
CA VAL A 206 6.79 13.35 -8.72
C VAL A 206 5.96 12.61 -9.75
N GLN A 207 5.24 13.35 -10.59
CA GLN A 207 4.45 12.80 -11.70
C GLN A 207 5.27 12.75 -12.98
N HIS A 208 5.41 11.55 -13.54
CA HIS A 208 6.01 11.28 -14.85
C HIS A 208 5.25 10.17 -15.59
N ASP A 209 5.55 9.94 -16.88
CA ASP A 209 4.77 9.02 -17.72
C ASP A 209 4.81 7.54 -17.29
N ALA A 210 5.78 7.15 -16.48
CA ALA A 210 5.96 5.77 -16.01
C ALA A 210 5.31 5.46 -14.64
N ASN A 211 4.62 6.42 -14.00
CA ASN A 211 3.96 6.16 -12.71
C ASN A 211 2.96 5.00 -12.80
N VAL A 212 3.02 4.08 -11.84
CA VAL A 212 2.15 2.89 -11.79
C VAL A 212 0.68 3.27 -11.60
N PHE A 213 0.42 4.29 -10.80
CA PHE A 213 -0.89 4.87 -10.59
C PHE A 213 -0.91 6.27 -11.21
N GLY A 214 -1.58 6.39 -12.38
CA GLY A 214 -1.79 7.68 -13.02
C GLY A 214 -2.74 8.58 -12.21
N ASP A 215 -2.75 9.86 -12.56
CA ASP A 215 -3.62 10.88 -11.95
C ASP A 215 -5.11 10.44 -11.99
N PRO A 216 -5.76 10.28 -10.81
CA PRO A 216 -7.19 9.96 -10.74
C PRO A 216 -8.08 11.00 -11.46
N SER A 217 -7.62 12.25 -11.62
CA SER A 217 -8.37 13.29 -12.31
C SER A 217 -8.52 13.04 -13.81
N ARG A 218 -7.62 12.26 -14.43
CA ARG A 218 -7.69 11.83 -15.83
C ARG A 218 -8.74 10.73 -16.09
N LEU A 219 -9.32 10.14 -15.04
CA LEU A 219 -10.37 9.12 -15.14
C LEU A 219 -11.79 9.69 -15.31
N GLY A 220 -11.97 11.01 -15.29
CA GLY A 220 -13.24 11.68 -15.41
C GLY A 220 -13.51 12.17 -16.84
N GLY A 221 -14.45 11.56 -17.60
CA GLY A 221 -15.00 12.14 -18.81
C GLY A 221 -15.07 11.26 -20.05
N GLY A 222 -14.93 9.94 -19.94
CA GLY A 222 -15.11 9.03 -21.08
C GLY A 222 -16.57 8.73 -21.40
N SER A 223 -16.93 8.58 -22.69
CA SER A 223 -18.24 8.05 -23.11
C SER A 223 -18.50 6.67 -22.51
N LEU A 224 -19.78 6.26 -22.37
CA LEU A 224 -20.16 4.91 -21.89
C LEU A 224 -19.39 3.80 -22.64
N GLY A 225 -19.19 3.96 -23.95
CA GLY A 225 -18.40 3.01 -24.75
C GLY A 225 -16.91 2.96 -24.37
N ALA A 226 -16.30 4.08 -23.98
CA ALA A 226 -14.93 4.11 -23.47
C ALA A 226 -14.83 3.40 -22.11
N SER A 227 -15.81 3.61 -21.23
CA SER A 227 -15.87 2.93 -19.93
C SER A 227 -15.99 1.41 -20.08
N VAL A 228 -16.83 0.92 -20.99
CA VAL A 228 -16.96 -0.52 -21.27
C VAL A 228 -15.67 -1.10 -21.84
N ARG A 229 -15.04 -0.41 -22.81
CA ARG A 229 -13.75 -0.86 -23.36
C ARG A 229 -12.66 -0.96 -22.28
N ASN A 230 -12.59 0.03 -21.39
CA ASN A 230 -11.62 0.01 -20.28
C ASN A 230 -11.86 -1.16 -19.32
N VAL A 231 -13.13 -1.44 -18.96
CA VAL A 231 -13.48 -2.58 -18.11
C VAL A 231 -13.09 -3.91 -18.77
N LEU A 232 -13.35 -4.07 -20.06
CA LEU A 232 -12.99 -5.28 -20.82
C LEU A 232 -11.46 -5.43 -20.95
N ALA A 233 -10.74 -4.33 -21.20
CA ALA A 233 -9.28 -4.34 -21.26
C ALA A 233 -8.65 -4.68 -19.90
N GLN A 234 -9.22 -4.17 -18.82
CA GLN A 234 -8.80 -4.55 -17.47
C GLN A 234 -9.08 -6.03 -17.19
N ALA A 235 -10.27 -6.54 -17.55
CA ALA A 235 -10.60 -7.95 -17.37
C ALA A 235 -9.62 -8.87 -18.15
N GLU A 236 -9.27 -8.50 -19.39
CA GLU A 236 -8.27 -9.22 -20.16
C GLU A 236 -6.89 -9.17 -19.51
N ARG A 237 -6.49 -8.01 -19.00
CA ARG A 237 -5.19 -7.83 -18.32
C ARG A 237 -5.09 -8.62 -17.02
N PHE A 238 -6.19 -8.74 -16.26
CA PHE A 238 -6.20 -9.35 -14.93
C PHE A 238 -6.59 -10.83 -14.92
N GLU A 239 -7.54 -11.22 -15.79
CA GLU A 239 -8.12 -12.57 -15.84
C GLU A 239 -7.75 -13.32 -17.12
N GLY A 240 -7.00 -12.69 -18.03
CA GLY A 240 -6.64 -13.27 -19.34
C GLY A 240 -7.82 -13.41 -20.32
N SER A 241 -8.97 -12.77 -20.06
CA SER A 241 -10.18 -12.92 -20.85
C SER A 241 -11.09 -11.70 -20.73
N ARG A 242 -11.87 -11.42 -21.82
CA ARG A 242 -12.94 -10.40 -21.84
C ARG A 242 -14.32 -11.00 -21.57
N SER A 243 -14.41 -12.25 -21.13
CA SER A 243 -15.69 -12.90 -20.86
C SER A 243 -16.47 -12.21 -19.73
N PRO A 244 -17.80 -12.31 -19.70
CA PRO A 244 -18.60 -11.77 -18.59
C PRO A 244 -18.17 -12.32 -17.21
N LEU A 245 -17.71 -13.57 -17.16
CA LEU A 245 -17.22 -14.18 -15.94
C LEU A 245 -15.88 -13.57 -15.49
N ALA A 246 -14.98 -13.28 -16.43
CA ALA A 246 -13.72 -12.58 -16.14
C ALA A 246 -13.98 -11.17 -15.62
N VAL A 247 -14.90 -10.43 -16.25
CA VAL A 247 -15.34 -9.11 -15.76
C VAL A 247 -15.92 -9.21 -14.35
N ALA A 248 -16.78 -10.18 -14.09
CA ALA A 248 -17.38 -10.38 -12.76
C ALA A 248 -16.34 -10.71 -11.69
N ARG A 249 -15.34 -11.53 -12.01
CA ARG A 249 -14.23 -11.86 -11.09
C ARG A 249 -13.34 -10.66 -10.83
N MET A 250 -12.90 -9.97 -11.88
CA MET A 250 -12.08 -8.77 -11.73
C MET A 250 -12.79 -7.71 -10.88
N THR A 251 -14.04 -7.36 -11.19
CA THR A 251 -14.81 -6.36 -10.44
C THR A 251 -15.07 -6.81 -9.00
N PHE A 252 -15.33 -8.10 -8.78
CA PHE A 252 -15.43 -8.64 -7.42
C PHE A 252 -14.14 -8.38 -6.62
N TRP A 253 -12.97 -8.72 -7.16
CA TRP A 253 -11.71 -8.50 -6.48
C TRP A 253 -11.41 -7.01 -6.27
N THR A 254 -11.68 -6.16 -7.24
CA THR A 254 -11.43 -4.72 -7.15
C THR A 254 -12.24 -4.07 -6.02
N TYR A 255 -13.50 -4.40 -5.90
CA TYR A 255 -14.40 -3.72 -4.95
C TYR A 255 -14.62 -4.49 -3.65
N VAL A 256 -14.72 -5.81 -3.69
CA VAL A 256 -15.17 -6.62 -2.56
C VAL A 256 -14.09 -7.57 -2.06
N GLY A 257 -13.47 -8.32 -2.97
CA GLY A 257 -12.60 -9.44 -2.61
C GLY A 257 -11.36 -9.02 -1.83
N TRP A 258 -10.72 -7.94 -2.23
CA TRP A 258 -9.56 -7.40 -1.53
C TRP A 258 -9.90 -6.99 -0.08
N ARG A 259 -11.02 -6.27 0.11
CA ARG A 259 -11.46 -5.85 1.45
C ARG A 259 -11.83 -7.04 2.34
N GLN A 260 -12.49 -8.03 1.76
CA GLN A 260 -12.77 -9.29 2.48
C GLN A 260 -11.47 -10.00 2.86
N LEU A 261 -10.52 -10.10 1.93
CA LEU A 261 -9.23 -10.77 2.20
C LEU A 261 -8.49 -10.09 3.35
N MET A 262 -8.38 -8.76 3.32
CA MET A 262 -7.73 -8.00 4.41
C MET A 262 -8.39 -8.27 5.77
N VAL A 263 -9.72 -8.14 5.86
CA VAL A 263 -10.45 -8.34 7.13
C VAL A 263 -10.36 -9.78 7.63
N ASP A 264 -10.59 -10.75 6.75
CA ASP A 264 -10.56 -12.16 7.14
C ASP A 264 -9.12 -12.61 7.50
N THR A 265 -8.07 -12.07 6.83
CA THR A 265 -6.66 -12.33 7.18
C THR A 265 -6.31 -11.71 8.53
N LEU A 266 -6.71 -10.47 8.75
CA LEU A 266 -6.47 -9.79 10.03
C LEU A 266 -7.12 -10.57 11.19
N ASP A 267 -8.40 -10.94 11.06
CA ASP A 267 -9.10 -11.72 12.08
C ASP A 267 -8.47 -13.11 12.30
N ALA A 268 -7.90 -13.72 11.26
CA ALA A 268 -7.19 -14.99 11.39
C ALA A 268 -5.87 -14.85 12.18
N ARG A 269 -5.18 -13.72 12.07
CA ARG A 269 -3.87 -13.49 12.71
C ARG A 269 -3.97 -12.99 14.15
N VAL A 270 -4.87 -12.05 14.40
CA VAL A 270 -4.99 -11.41 15.73
C VAL A 270 -6.23 -11.80 16.50
N GLY A 271 -7.03 -12.72 15.96
CA GLY A 271 -8.31 -13.16 16.54
C GLY A 271 -9.44 -12.13 16.34
N PRO A 272 -10.70 -12.57 16.44
CA PRO A 272 -11.84 -11.66 16.40
C PRO A 272 -11.88 -10.81 17.68
N ALA A 273 -12.26 -9.52 17.52
CA ALA A 273 -12.45 -8.62 18.65
C ALA A 273 -13.76 -7.84 18.51
N PRO A 274 -14.46 -7.50 19.62
CA PRO A 274 -15.74 -6.80 19.57
C PRO A 274 -15.68 -5.47 18.81
N GLU A 275 -14.61 -4.73 18.96
CA GLU A 275 -14.38 -3.45 18.26
C GLU A 275 -14.21 -3.62 16.74
N ARG A 276 -13.77 -4.80 16.27
CA ARG A 276 -13.66 -5.15 14.85
C ARG A 276 -14.89 -5.85 14.28
N ALA A 277 -15.88 -6.20 15.10
CA ALA A 277 -17.13 -6.82 14.62
C ALA A 277 -17.80 -6.01 13.47
N PRO A 278 -17.85 -4.66 13.50
CA PRO A 278 -18.37 -3.88 12.37
C PRO A 278 -17.60 -4.10 11.07
N HIS A 279 -16.27 -4.33 11.12
CA HIS A 279 -15.42 -4.61 9.95
C HIS A 279 -15.82 -5.96 9.32
N ALA A 280 -15.91 -7.01 10.12
CA ALA A 280 -16.34 -8.33 9.66
C ALA A 280 -17.78 -8.32 9.09
N GLN A 281 -18.69 -7.57 9.72
CA GLN A 281 -20.07 -7.43 9.25
C GLN A 281 -20.21 -6.61 7.96
N ALA A 282 -19.31 -5.67 7.69
CA ALA A 282 -19.35 -4.85 6.48
C ALA A 282 -18.57 -5.47 5.32
N PHE A 283 -17.38 -6.01 5.57
CA PHE A 283 -16.42 -6.42 4.56
C PHE A 283 -16.01 -7.89 4.62
N GLY A 284 -15.96 -8.50 5.79
CA GLY A 284 -15.49 -9.86 6.01
C GLY A 284 -16.42 -10.95 5.45
N ARG A 285 -16.09 -12.20 5.77
CA ARG A 285 -16.87 -13.38 5.37
C ARG A 285 -18.32 -13.31 5.87
N ALA A 286 -18.54 -12.74 7.07
CA ALA A 286 -19.86 -12.57 7.69
C ALA A 286 -20.61 -11.33 7.20
N ARG A 287 -20.13 -10.64 6.17
CA ARG A 287 -20.71 -9.38 5.69
C ARG A 287 -22.19 -9.48 5.35
N THR A 288 -22.92 -8.43 5.71
CA THR A 288 -24.34 -8.29 5.45
C THR A 288 -24.61 -7.06 4.57
N TRP A 289 -25.68 -7.14 3.77
CA TRP A 289 -26.10 -6.00 2.93
C TRP A 289 -26.43 -4.75 3.77
N ARG A 290 -27.00 -4.95 4.97
CA ARG A 290 -27.38 -3.86 5.88
C ARG A 290 -26.14 -3.11 6.39
N ALA A 291 -25.13 -3.83 6.89
CA ALA A 291 -23.89 -3.24 7.38
C ALA A 291 -23.14 -2.52 6.26
N LEU A 292 -22.94 -3.19 5.12
CA LEU A 292 -22.33 -2.60 3.93
C LEU A 292 -23.04 -1.32 3.48
N SER A 293 -24.38 -1.36 3.36
CA SER A 293 -25.17 -0.20 2.92
C SER A 293 -25.05 0.98 3.88
N SER A 294 -24.89 0.72 5.19
CA SER A 294 -24.68 1.75 6.21
C SER A 294 -23.31 2.42 6.01
N VAL A 295 -22.25 1.63 5.79
CA VAL A 295 -20.89 2.15 5.54
C VAL A 295 -20.84 2.99 4.26
N LEU A 296 -21.40 2.48 3.16
CA LEU A 296 -21.43 3.21 1.89
C LEU A 296 -22.22 4.53 1.96
N ARG A 297 -23.33 4.56 2.74
CA ARG A 297 -24.06 5.82 2.96
C ARG A 297 -23.22 6.82 3.74
N ARG A 298 -22.50 6.39 4.79
CA ARG A 298 -21.62 7.23 5.58
C ARG A 298 -20.47 7.77 4.74
N ALA A 299 -19.82 6.92 3.94
CA ALA A 299 -18.73 7.31 3.06
C ALA A 299 -19.18 8.34 2.01
N ARG A 300 -20.39 8.18 1.46
CA ARG A 300 -20.95 9.17 0.53
C ARG A 300 -21.31 10.49 1.21
N ALA A 301 -21.88 10.45 2.40
CA ALA A 301 -22.23 11.66 3.14
C ALA A 301 -21.00 12.49 3.57
N ARG A 302 -19.83 11.87 3.62
CA ARG A 302 -18.53 12.49 3.89
C ARG A 302 -17.70 12.74 2.61
N GLU A 303 -18.28 12.51 1.43
CA GLU A 303 -17.64 12.67 0.13
C GLU A 303 -16.38 11.81 -0.09
N ILE A 304 -16.16 10.79 0.76
CA ILE A 304 -15.01 9.88 0.68
C ILE A 304 -15.07 9.01 -0.59
N VAL A 305 -16.27 8.62 -1.01
CA VAL A 305 -16.48 7.84 -2.22
C VAL A 305 -17.55 8.45 -3.12
N PRO A 306 -17.35 8.52 -4.44
CA PRO A 306 -18.36 9.02 -5.37
C PRO A 306 -19.56 8.06 -5.46
N ALA A 307 -20.70 8.57 -5.91
CA ALA A 307 -21.93 7.77 -6.09
C ALA A 307 -21.71 6.53 -6.98
N ARG A 308 -20.91 6.67 -8.04
CA ARG A 308 -20.53 5.60 -8.95
C ARG A 308 -19.82 4.46 -8.21
N PHE A 309 -18.84 4.77 -7.38
CA PHE A 309 -18.12 3.77 -6.57
C PHE A 309 -19.08 2.97 -5.69
N ALA A 310 -20.01 3.64 -4.98
CA ALA A 310 -20.97 2.96 -4.12
C ALA A 310 -21.92 2.04 -4.91
N TRP A 311 -22.25 2.39 -6.14
CA TRP A 311 -23.04 1.54 -7.04
C TRP A 311 -22.23 0.34 -7.53
N GLU A 312 -21.03 0.57 -8.05
CA GLU A 312 -20.12 -0.47 -8.53
C GLU A 312 -19.78 -1.48 -7.41
N TYR A 313 -19.58 -0.98 -6.19
CA TYR A 313 -19.36 -1.84 -5.02
C TYR A 313 -20.55 -2.79 -4.78
N ARG A 314 -21.78 -2.25 -4.82
CA ARG A 314 -23.00 -3.05 -4.63
C ARG A 314 -23.21 -4.07 -5.76
N ALA A 315 -23.02 -3.65 -7.01
CA ALA A 315 -23.12 -4.53 -8.16
C ALA A 315 -22.10 -5.67 -8.08
N SER A 316 -20.85 -5.35 -7.75
CA SER A 316 -19.78 -6.33 -7.58
C SER A 316 -20.03 -7.29 -6.41
N TRP A 317 -20.66 -6.83 -5.34
CA TRP A 317 -21.06 -7.66 -4.21
C TRP A 317 -22.09 -8.74 -4.63
N ILE A 318 -23.08 -8.37 -5.44
CA ILE A 318 -24.09 -9.29 -5.97
C ILE A 318 -23.47 -10.24 -6.99
N CYS A 319 -22.79 -9.71 -8.01
CA CYS A 319 -22.15 -10.50 -9.07
C CYS A 319 -21.09 -11.44 -8.51
N GLY A 320 -20.30 -10.99 -7.53
CA GLY A 320 -19.31 -11.79 -6.87
C GLY A 320 -19.86 -12.96 -6.08
N ALA A 321 -21.06 -12.83 -5.49
CA ALA A 321 -21.74 -13.95 -4.85
C ALA A 321 -22.09 -15.05 -5.87
N LEU A 322 -22.57 -14.66 -7.05
CA LEU A 322 -22.89 -15.58 -8.15
C LEU A 322 -21.63 -16.22 -8.76
N ALA A 323 -20.54 -15.47 -8.87
CA ALA A 323 -19.25 -15.95 -9.40
C ALA A 323 -18.40 -16.77 -8.39
N GLY A 324 -18.95 -17.12 -7.24
CA GLY A 324 -18.23 -17.90 -6.21
C GLY A 324 -17.15 -17.14 -5.46
N GLY A 325 -17.20 -15.83 -5.43
CA GLY A 325 -16.18 -14.95 -4.85
C GLY A 325 -15.85 -15.24 -3.38
N ARG A 326 -16.83 -15.58 -2.55
CA ARG A 326 -16.58 -15.99 -1.14
C ARG A 326 -15.67 -17.22 -1.05
N ARG A 327 -15.87 -18.21 -1.94
CA ARG A 327 -15.05 -19.43 -2.00
C ARG A 327 -13.64 -19.12 -2.53
N ALA A 328 -13.51 -18.14 -3.45
CA ALA A 328 -12.23 -17.71 -3.97
C ALA A 328 -11.37 -17.10 -2.86
N VAL A 329 -11.88 -16.16 -2.07
CA VAL A 329 -11.15 -15.56 -0.93
C VAL A 329 -10.78 -16.64 0.11
N ALA A 330 -11.71 -17.51 0.48
CA ALA A 330 -11.44 -18.57 1.46
C ALA A 330 -10.38 -19.58 0.98
N ARG A 331 -10.24 -19.80 -0.34
CA ARG A 331 -9.15 -20.64 -0.90
C ARG A 331 -7.82 -19.91 -0.82
N THR A 332 -7.79 -18.63 -1.12
CA THR A 332 -6.59 -17.80 -1.00
C THR A 332 -6.03 -17.86 0.42
N ILE A 333 -6.85 -17.57 1.44
CA ILE A 333 -6.43 -17.59 2.85
C ILE A 333 -5.89 -18.97 3.26
N ARG A 334 -6.55 -20.06 2.83
CA ARG A 334 -6.05 -21.43 3.14
C ARG A 334 -4.73 -21.73 2.48
N ARG A 335 -4.51 -21.25 1.25
CA ARG A 335 -3.24 -21.42 0.55
C ARG A 335 -2.13 -20.67 1.25
N ASP A 336 -2.38 -19.42 1.62
CA ASP A 336 -1.42 -18.59 2.34
C ASP A 336 -1.01 -19.25 3.67
N ALA A 337 -1.98 -19.77 4.45
CA ALA A 337 -1.71 -20.47 5.71
C ALA A 337 -0.86 -21.75 5.52
N VAL A 338 -1.05 -22.49 4.41
CA VAL A 338 -0.24 -23.66 4.10
C VAL A 338 1.19 -23.25 3.70
N GLU A 339 1.34 -22.19 2.92
CA GLU A 339 2.64 -21.65 2.52
C GLU A 339 3.41 -21.07 3.73
N GLU A 340 2.71 -20.43 4.67
CA GLU A 340 3.29 -19.95 5.94
C GLU A 340 3.78 -21.12 6.83
N GLY A 341 2.97 -22.17 6.98
CA GLY A 341 3.34 -23.37 7.76
C GLY A 341 4.46 -24.21 7.16
N ALA A 342 4.71 -24.07 5.85
CA ALA A 342 5.79 -24.75 5.14
C ALA A 342 7.14 -24.00 5.18
N ARG A 343 7.16 -22.74 5.63
CA ARG A 343 8.42 -21.99 5.80
C ARG A 343 9.17 -22.50 7.03
N PRO A 344 10.49 -22.77 6.92
CA PRO A 344 11.28 -23.12 8.09
C PRO A 344 11.18 -22.00 9.11
N GLN A 345 10.83 -22.33 10.33
CA GLN A 345 10.93 -21.39 11.45
C GLN A 345 12.40 -20.99 11.59
N PRO A 346 12.72 -19.70 11.84
CA PRO A 346 14.09 -19.35 12.18
C PRO A 346 14.50 -20.17 13.39
N GLU A 347 15.59 -20.95 13.25
CA GLU A 347 16.15 -21.69 14.36
C GLU A 347 16.47 -20.69 15.47
N GLY A 348 15.77 -20.85 16.58
CA GLY A 348 15.95 -20.00 17.75
C GLY A 348 17.40 -20.08 18.22
N SER A 349 18.03 -18.94 18.28
CA SER A 349 19.30 -18.72 18.98
C SER A 349 19.06 -17.82 20.18
#